data_5d52cd8c8a39ba62941ff00d3be43f05
#
_entry.id   5d52cd8c8a39ba62941ff00d3be43f05
#
_cell.length_a   1.000
_cell.length_b   1.000
_cell.length_c   1.000
_cell.angle_alpha   90.00
_cell.angle_beta   90.00
_cell.angle_gamma   90.00
#
_symmetry.space_group_name_H-M   'P 1'
#
loop_
_entity.id
_entity.type
_entity.pdbx_description
1 polymer ?
#
loop_
_entity_poly.entity_id
_entity_poly.type
_entity_poly.pdbx_seq_one_letter_code
_entity_poly.pdbx_strand_id
1 'polypeptide(L)'
;FDGGASLPAGGLTYKWDFDSDGSYDETGRIATWSYSNAGSYDVTLTISDGTDSSSQTRTVKVIDADAQEPDADPGSYSPTTDCEGDGVNSGNFYLVYICEMDKSTSSKSILATTSVTLDASDSEPCEDDSQGCDDYIAEYNWDLNLERDEDGDGDPENDADLTGETVEWKELAPGEYKIALTVINGAGLSSTDDTIVYVNYVGKWKEFSIGGNNSNSPVDIDFSFPATQDLDSGNTIKRAAGELVYLKEDSDCTNIPGANNCRAKLDLYGFNATDEEAANTSAIGVDQRSAGDCDSDTDCVLLQFTGSYHFAESQWKDGEWTMTIRNEMVNDLDIESLTIRLLYK
;
A
#
# COMPACT_ATOMS: atom_id res chain seq x y z
N PHE A 1 9.00 35.30 24.99
CA PHE A 1 10.09 35.29 24.02
C PHE A 1 11.43 35.33 24.73
N ASP A 2 12.42 34.54 24.32
CA ASP A 2 13.77 34.47 24.91
C ASP A 2 14.84 34.58 23.85
N GLY A 3 15.61 35.67 23.89
CA GLY A 3 16.79 35.91 23.02
C GLY A 3 18.09 35.26 23.55
N GLY A 4 18.00 34.37 24.56
CA GLY A 4 19.16 33.84 25.27
C GLY A 4 20.12 32.97 24.50
N ALA A 5 19.71 32.46 23.34
CA ALA A 5 20.56 31.72 22.40
C ALA A 5 21.46 32.62 21.53
N SER A 6 21.33 33.95 21.63
CA SER A 6 22.12 34.91 20.87
C SER A 6 23.59 34.92 21.32
N LEU A 7 24.49 35.08 20.34
CA LEU A 7 25.94 35.10 20.57
C LEU A 7 26.54 36.49 20.25
N PRO A 8 27.61 36.92 20.97
CA PRO A 8 28.27 36.24 22.12
C PRO A 8 27.41 36.22 23.37
N ALA A 9 27.62 35.24 24.27
CA ALA A 9 26.82 35.04 25.48
C ALA A 9 27.12 36.11 26.56
N GLY A 10 26.87 37.34 26.26
CA GLY A 10 27.00 38.45 27.25
C GLY A 10 27.34 39.78 26.60
N GLY A 11 26.98 40.87 27.29
CA GLY A 11 27.21 42.24 26.82
C GLY A 11 26.27 42.70 25.70
N LEU A 12 25.24 41.91 25.36
CA LEU A 12 24.26 42.25 24.33
C LEU A 12 23.10 43.07 24.90
N THR A 13 22.63 44.03 24.16
CA THR A 13 21.31 44.63 24.30
C THR A 13 20.33 43.95 23.37
N TYR A 14 19.08 43.80 23.84
CA TYR A 14 18.01 43.10 23.12
C TYR A 14 16.86 44.07 22.92
N LYS A 15 16.34 44.14 21.69
CA LYS A 15 15.19 44.98 21.36
C LYS A 15 14.24 44.16 20.47
N TRP A 16 12.98 44.21 20.77
CA TRP A 16 11.94 43.48 20.11
C TRP A 16 10.96 44.40 19.40
N ASP A 17 10.59 44.06 18.20
CA ASP A 17 9.52 44.65 17.40
C ASP A 17 8.50 43.53 17.18
N PHE A 18 7.32 43.62 17.77
CA PHE A 18 6.30 42.57 17.80
C PHE A 18 5.20 42.76 16.76
N ASP A 19 5.06 43.96 16.17
CA ASP A 19 4.03 44.29 15.19
C ASP A 19 4.59 44.72 13.81
N SER A 20 5.91 44.64 13.65
CA SER A 20 6.65 44.97 12.45
C SER A 20 6.43 46.38 11.94
N ASP A 21 6.19 47.33 12.82
CA ASP A 21 6.03 48.76 12.47
C ASP A 21 7.39 49.47 12.32
N GLY A 22 8.49 48.79 12.67
CA GLY A 22 9.86 49.28 12.60
C GLY A 22 10.27 50.02 13.85
N SER A 23 9.44 50.12 14.85
CA SER A 23 9.75 50.64 16.18
C SER A 23 9.99 49.46 17.14
N TYR A 24 10.72 49.70 18.23
CA TYR A 24 10.91 48.65 19.22
C TYR A 24 9.86 48.78 20.33
N ASP A 25 9.12 47.73 20.60
CA ASP A 25 8.06 47.65 21.61
C ASP A 25 8.60 47.31 22.97
N GLU A 26 9.59 46.38 23.00
CA GLU A 26 10.15 45.87 24.25
C GLU A 26 11.67 45.73 24.20
N THR A 27 12.29 45.71 25.36
CA THR A 27 13.73 45.56 25.56
C THR A 27 14.02 44.51 26.62
N GLY A 28 15.16 43.81 26.44
CA GLY A 28 15.59 42.78 27.40
C GLY A 28 15.74 41.41 26.73
N ARG A 29 16.57 40.56 27.36
CA ARG A 29 16.80 39.20 26.86
C ARG A 29 15.52 38.36 26.81
N ILE A 30 14.65 38.53 27.82
CA ILE A 30 13.33 37.93 27.89
C ILE A 30 12.31 39.07 27.76
N ALA A 31 11.34 38.89 26.87
CA ALA A 31 10.22 39.78 26.64
C ALA A 31 8.90 39.05 26.68
N THR A 32 7.84 39.71 27.11
CA THR A 32 6.47 39.17 27.09
C THR A 32 5.59 40.12 26.30
N TRP A 33 4.85 39.58 25.36
CA TRP A 33 3.91 40.34 24.52
C TRP A 33 2.57 39.61 24.41
N SER A 34 1.49 40.33 24.20
CA SER A 34 0.17 39.75 23.97
C SER A 34 -0.50 40.40 22.77
N TYR A 35 -1.02 39.57 21.88
CA TYR A 35 -1.79 40.00 20.76
C TYR A 35 -3.29 39.93 21.11
N SER A 36 -4.05 40.92 20.65
CA SER A 36 -5.50 41.02 20.93
C SER A 36 -6.37 40.35 19.90
N ASN A 37 -5.82 39.94 18.75
CA ASN A 37 -6.51 39.29 17.69
C ASN A 37 -5.72 38.07 17.18
N ALA A 38 -6.40 37.06 16.68
CA ALA A 38 -5.79 35.98 15.95
C ALA A 38 -5.13 36.51 14.66
N GLY A 39 -4.05 35.87 14.24
CA GLY A 39 -3.32 36.26 13.04
C GLY A 39 -1.85 35.81 13.07
N SER A 40 -1.17 36.04 11.97
CA SER A 40 0.29 35.80 11.86
C SER A 40 1.04 37.11 12.06
N TYR A 41 1.98 37.11 13.01
CA TYR A 41 2.77 38.28 13.39
C TYR A 41 4.25 38.00 13.21
N ASP A 42 4.93 38.83 12.46
CA ASP A 42 6.38 38.74 12.32
C ASP A 42 7.05 39.47 13.49
N VAL A 43 7.74 38.73 14.30
CA VAL A 43 8.45 39.24 15.49
C VAL A 43 9.94 39.35 15.16
N THR A 44 10.48 40.56 15.27
CA THR A 44 11.89 40.83 15.00
C THR A 44 12.65 41.09 16.28
N LEU A 45 13.67 40.25 16.53
CA LEU A 45 14.68 40.52 17.58
C LEU A 45 15.88 41.20 16.94
N THR A 46 16.26 42.36 17.48
CA THR A 46 17.52 43.04 17.18
C THR A 46 18.43 42.99 18.40
N ILE A 47 19.63 42.48 18.25
CA ILE A 47 20.68 42.46 19.24
C ILE A 47 21.81 43.41 18.86
N SER A 48 22.49 44.02 19.88
CA SER A 48 23.67 44.85 19.65
C SER A 48 24.66 44.73 20.79
N ASP A 49 25.96 44.73 20.47
CA ASP A 49 27.07 44.81 21.47
C ASP A 49 27.51 46.25 21.73
N GLY A 50 26.83 47.25 21.13
CA GLY A 50 27.14 48.65 21.21
C GLY A 50 28.00 49.18 20.03
N THR A 51 28.52 48.27 19.17
CA THR A 51 29.29 48.63 17.96
C THR A 51 28.55 48.11 16.71
N ASP A 52 28.16 46.85 16.74
CA ASP A 52 27.46 46.18 15.69
C ASP A 52 26.05 45.72 16.14
N SER A 53 25.18 45.47 15.16
CA SER A 53 23.83 44.92 15.42
C SER A 53 23.46 43.84 14.40
N SER A 54 22.65 42.88 14.84
CA SER A 54 22.07 41.82 14.02
C SER A 54 20.60 41.65 14.36
N SER A 55 19.79 41.35 13.37
CA SER A 55 18.35 41.14 13.54
C SER A 55 17.92 39.80 12.96
N GLN A 56 16.95 39.14 13.62
CA GLN A 56 16.28 37.95 13.12
C GLN A 56 14.79 38.09 13.31
N THR A 57 14.02 37.79 12.29
CA THR A 57 12.56 37.76 12.32
C THR A 57 12.06 36.31 12.38
N ARG A 58 11.00 36.07 13.16
CA ARG A 58 10.24 34.83 13.20
C ARG A 58 8.76 35.17 13.18
N THR A 59 8.01 34.41 12.41
CA THR A 59 6.55 34.49 12.42
C THR A 59 6.00 33.74 13.63
N VAL A 60 5.05 34.37 14.32
CA VAL A 60 4.30 33.81 15.46
C VAL A 60 2.85 33.77 15.03
N LYS A 61 2.23 32.58 15.05
CA LYS A 61 0.81 32.40 14.80
C LYS A 61 0.06 32.54 16.15
N VAL A 62 -0.95 33.40 16.17
CA VAL A 62 -1.88 33.60 17.30
C VAL A 62 -3.23 33.08 16.86
N ILE A 63 -3.78 32.12 17.58
CA ILE A 63 -5.07 31.51 17.32
C ILE A 63 -6.10 32.01 18.32
N ASP A 64 -7.37 31.99 17.95
CA ASP A 64 -8.45 32.32 18.87
C ASP A 64 -8.54 31.28 20.00
N ALA A 65 -9.00 31.72 21.17
CA ALA A 65 -9.04 30.84 22.35
C ALA A 65 -10.14 29.76 22.25
N ASP A 66 -11.09 29.93 21.34
CA ASP A 66 -12.21 29.04 21.02
C ASP A 66 -12.04 28.33 19.67
N ALA A 67 -10.88 28.47 19.01
CA ALA A 67 -10.57 27.68 17.83
C ALA A 67 -10.53 26.19 18.16
N GLN A 68 -11.12 25.38 17.31
CA GLN A 68 -11.17 23.93 17.45
C GLN A 68 -10.19 23.27 16.50
N GLU A 69 -9.70 22.08 16.86
CA GLU A 69 -8.93 21.23 15.96
C GLU A 69 -9.83 20.70 14.84
N PRO A 70 -9.30 20.50 13.62
CA PRO A 70 -10.05 19.84 12.57
C PRO A 70 -10.20 18.35 12.87
N ASP A 71 -11.09 17.68 12.14
CA ASP A 71 -11.19 16.22 12.11
C ASP A 71 -10.70 15.71 10.75
N ALA A 72 -9.63 14.91 10.77
CA ALA A 72 -9.06 14.31 9.58
C ALA A 72 -9.84 13.03 9.25
N ASP A 73 -10.39 12.92 8.05
CA ASP A 73 -10.96 11.69 7.51
C ASP A 73 -10.23 11.32 6.21
N PRO A 74 -9.32 10.32 6.24
CA PRO A 74 -8.58 9.89 5.06
C PRO A 74 -9.46 9.14 4.05
N GLY A 75 -10.76 9.00 4.31
CA GLY A 75 -11.72 8.36 3.44
C GLY A 75 -11.48 6.85 3.28
N SER A 76 -12.24 6.28 2.37
CA SER A 76 -12.11 4.87 2.02
C SER A 76 -12.69 4.59 0.64
N TYR A 77 -12.13 3.61 -0.05
CA TYR A 77 -12.68 3.11 -1.30
C TYR A 77 -12.58 1.59 -1.37
N SER A 78 -13.72 0.96 -1.55
CA SER A 78 -13.78 -0.48 -1.77
C SER A 78 -14.59 -0.74 -3.04
N PRO A 79 -14.03 -1.43 -4.04
CA PRO A 79 -14.82 -1.81 -5.20
C PRO A 79 -15.99 -2.68 -4.76
N THR A 80 -17.09 -2.60 -5.48
CA THR A 80 -18.26 -3.44 -5.20
C THR A 80 -18.06 -4.90 -5.60
N THR A 81 -17.07 -5.14 -6.46
CA THR A 81 -16.73 -6.47 -6.99
C THR A 81 -15.21 -6.61 -7.15
N ASP A 82 -14.74 -7.85 -7.10
CA ASP A 82 -13.38 -8.22 -7.49
C ASP A 82 -13.22 -8.35 -9.02
N CYS A 83 -12.11 -8.93 -9.49
CA CYS A 83 -11.84 -9.11 -10.92
C CYS A 83 -12.76 -10.09 -11.64
N GLU A 84 -13.50 -10.91 -10.91
CA GLU A 84 -14.41 -11.94 -11.44
C GLU A 84 -15.89 -11.52 -11.34
N GLY A 85 -16.13 -10.37 -10.70
CA GLY A 85 -17.46 -9.80 -10.50
C GLY A 85 -18.11 -10.22 -9.18
N ASP A 86 -17.36 -10.87 -8.30
CA ASP A 86 -17.84 -11.25 -6.97
C ASP A 86 -17.84 -10.04 -6.03
N GLY A 87 -18.86 -9.97 -5.17
CA GLY A 87 -18.98 -8.91 -4.18
C GLY A 87 -17.86 -8.96 -3.14
N VAL A 88 -17.23 -7.82 -2.88
CA VAL A 88 -16.22 -7.69 -1.84
C VAL A 88 -16.76 -6.88 -0.65
N ASN A 89 -16.28 -7.19 0.56
CA ASN A 89 -16.65 -6.44 1.75
C ASN A 89 -16.00 -5.06 1.72
N SER A 90 -16.82 -4.03 1.89
CA SER A 90 -16.35 -2.67 2.16
C SER A 90 -15.97 -2.52 3.64
N GLY A 91 -14.96 -1.70 3.91
CA GLY A 91 -14.51 -1.32 5.23
C GLY A 91 -13.92 0.08 5.21
N ASN A 92 -13.44 0.57 6.33
CA ASN A 92 -12.73 1.85 6.42
C ASN A 92 -11.30 1.70 5.91
N PHE A 93 -11.15 1.45 4.61
CA PHE A 93 -9.86 1.26 3.93
C PHE A 93 -10.06 1.37 2.42
N TYR A 94 -8.99 1.59 1.69
CA TYR A 94 -8.99 1.49 0.24
C TYR A 94 -8.72 0.05 -0.19
N LEU A 95 -9.53 -0.48 -1.11
CA LEU A 95 -9.34 -1.81 -1.69
C LEU A 95 -9.37 -1.72 -3.21
N VAL A 96 -8.25 -2.02 -3.83
CA VAL A 96 -8.06 -1.96 -5.28
C VAL A 96 -7.61 -3.31 -5.81
N TYR A 97 -8.08 -3.68 -7.00
CA TYR A 97 -7.66 -4.89 -7.70
C TYR A 97 -6.95 -4.54 -9.00
N ILE A 98 -5.79 -5.12 -9.21
CA ILE A 98 -5.14 -5.17 -10.52
C ILE A 98 -5.65 -6.41 -11.23
N CYS A 99 -6.44 -6.22 -12.30
CA CYS A 99 -7.10 -7.31 -13.02
C CYS A 99 -6.48 -7.49 -14.41
N GLU A 100 -5.62 -8.48 -14.58
CA GLU A 100 -5.06 -8.89 -15.87
C GLU A 100 -5.71 -10.19 -16.34
N MET A 101 -7.00 -10.13 -16.73
CA MET A 101 -7.85 -11.30 -17.00
C MET A 101 -7.65 -11.96 -18.35
N ASP A 102 -6.70 -11.50 -19.16
CA ASP A 102 -6.37 -12.02 -20.49
C ASP A 102 -4.88 -11.86 -20.80
N LYS A 103 -4.04 -12.49 -19.96
CA LYS A 103 -2.58 -12.38 -20.08
C LYS A 103 -2.04 -13.24 -21.22
N SER A 104 -1.08 -12.70 -21.95
CA SER A 104 -0.32 -13.48 -22.91
C SER A 104 0.58 -14.51 -22.22
N THR A 105 0.62 -15.75 -22.75
CA THR A 105 1.53 -16.80 -22.28
C THR A 105 3.02 -16.48 -22.50
N SER A 106 3.34 -15.42 -23.25
CA SER A 106 4.69 -14.88 -23.35
C SER A 106 5.07 -13.98 -22.15
N SER A 107 4.07 -13.52 -21.38
CA SER A 107 4.27 -12.70 -20.17
C SER A 107 3.82 -13.49 -18.95
N LYS A 108 4.74 -14.20 -18.32
CA LYS A 108 4.49 -15.12 -17.21
C LYS A 108 4.80 -14.52 -15.82
N SER A 109 5.24 -13.27 -15.78
CA SER A 109 5.56 -12.56 -14.55
C SER A 109 4.48 -11.55 -14.22
N ILE A 110 4.33 -11.25 -12.92
CA ILE A 110 3.44 -10.22 -12.40
C ILE A 110 4.27 -8.95 -12.17
N LEU A 111 4.05 -7.94 -13.00
CA LEU A 111 4.74 -6.64 -12.95
C LEU A 111 3.77 -5.46 -13.04
N ALA A 112 2.47 -5.73 -12.99
CA ALA A 112 1.45 -4.70 -13.16
C ALA A 112 1.36 -3.79 -11.93
N THR A 113 1.11 -2.51 -12.20
CA THR A 113 0.82 -1.48 -11.20
C THR A 113 -0.55 -0.87 -11.46
N THR A 114 -1.07 -0.14 -10.49
CA THR A 114 -2.34 0.58 -10.58
C THR A 114 -2.20 1.98 -9.98
N SER A 115 -3.29 2.74 -10.01
CA SER A 115 -3.42 3.98 -9.25
C SER A 115 -4.63 3.90 -8.33
N VAL A 116 -4.61 4.68 -7.25
CA VAL A 116 -5.73 4.89 -6.35
C VAL A 116 -5.98 6.39 -6.20
N THR A 117 -7.26 6.78 -6.17
CA THR A 117 -7.63 8.14 -5.81
C THR A 117 -7.92 8.17 -4.32
N LEU A 118 -7.14 8.93 -3.57
CA LEU A 118 -7.37 9.21 -2.16
C LEU A 118 -8.28 10.43 -2.07
N ASP A 119 -9.26 10.39 -1.18
CA ASP A 119 -10.31 11.41 -1.05
C ASP A 119 -10.54 11.73 0.42
N ALA A 120 -10.19 12.94 0.82
CA ALA A 120 -10.33 13.48 2.17
C ALA A 120 -11.51 14.44 2.29
N SER A 121 -12.47 14.40 1.37
CA SER A 121 -13.60 15.36 1.32
C SER A 121 -14.56 15.26 2.52
N ASP A 122 -14.49 14.17 3.29
CA ASP A 122 -15.25 13.98 4.51
C ASP A 122 -14.57 14.56 5.76
N SER A 123 -13.33 15.09 5.61
CA SER A 123 -12.66 15.81 6.70
C SER A 123 -13.38 17.11 7.07
N GLU A 124 -13.46 17.41 8.36
CA GLU A 124 -14.17 18.59 8.87
C GLU A 124 -13.20 19.62 9.50
N PRO A 125 -13.42 20.94 9.31
CA PRO A 125 -12.52 21.97 9.83
C PRO A 125 -12.59 22.15 11.34
N CYS A 126 -13.59 21.58 12.02
CA CYS A 126 -13.79 21.62 13.45
C CYS A 126 -14.32 20.28 13.96
N GLU A 127 -13.73 19.73 15.03
CA GLU A 127 -14.14 18.46 15.62
C GLU A 127 -15.60 18.45 16.15
N ASP A 128 -16.13 19.60 16.62
CA ASP A 128 -17.52 19.74 17.11
C ASP A 128 -18.29 20.86 16.39
N ASP A 129 -19.03 20.48 15.36
CA ASP A 129 -19.91 21.40 14.62
C ASP A 129 -21.14 21.86 15.41
N SER A 130 -21.41 21.30 16.60
CA SER A 130 -22.57 21.65 17.43
C SER A 130 -22.54 23.09 17.96
N GLN A 131 -21.39 23.74 17.96
CA GLN A 131 -21.18 25.13 18.38
C GLN A 131 -21.20 26.10 17.16
N GLY A 132 -21.23 25.58 15.94
CA GLY A 132 -21.08 26.32 14.70
C GLY A 132 -19.61 26.55 14.36
N CYS A 133 -19.15 25.95 13.28
CA CYS A 133 -17.79 26.06 12.77
C CYS A 133 -17.74 27.14 11.68
N ASP A 134 -16.97 28.21 11.92
CA ASP A 134 -16.72 29.27 10.93
C ASP A 134 -15.32 29.14 10.28
N ASP A 135 -14.64 27.96 10.43
CA ASP A 135 -13.33 27.71 9.87
C ASP A 135 -13.40 26.89 8.57
N TYR A 136 -12.26 26.63 7.95
CA TYR A 136 -12.11 25.85 6.72
C TYR A 136 -10.83 25.04 6.78
N ILE A 137 -10.73 23.94 6.04
CA ILE A 137 -9.47 23.22 5.88
C ILE A 137 -8.61 23.97 4.87
N ALA A 138 -7.41 24.37 5.32
CA ALA A 138 -6.45 25.13 4.54
C ALA A 138 -5.47 24.23 3.78
N GLU A 139 -5.11 23.08 4.37
CA GLU A 139 -4.13 22.16 3.82
C GLU A 139 -4.56 20.71 4.08
N TYR A 140 -4.28 19.83 3.09
CA TYR A 140 -4.41 18.39 3.16
C TYR A 140 -3.07 17.80 2.77
N ASN A 141 -2.41 17.10 3.69
CA ASN A 141 -1.10 16.52 3.52
C ASN A 141 -1.20 14.99 3.71
N TRP A 142 -0.87 14.24 2.67
CA TRP A 142 -0.86 12.79 2.67
C TRP A 142 0.56 12.28 2.81
N ASP A 143 0.80 11.48 3.83
CA ASP A 143 2.01 10.72 4.03
C ASP A 143 1.78 9.28 3.55
N LEU A 144 2.61 8.84 2.61
CA LEU A 144 2.52 7.52 1.97
C LEU A 144 3.51 6.52 2.56
N ASN A 145 4.35 6.95 3.53
CA ASN A 145 5.41 6.15 4.13
C ASN A 145 5.68 6.52 5.60
N LEU A 146 4.83 6.02 6.49
CA LEU A 146 4.84 6.33 7.92
C LEU A 146 6.13 5.92 8.68
N GLU A 147 7.11 5.33 8.02
CA GLU A 147 8.38 4.92 8.66
C GLU A 147 9.49 5.95 8.49
N ARG A 148 9.27 6.94 7.64
CA ARG A 148 10.31 7.87 7.22
C ARG A 148 9.93 9.31 7.52
N ASP A 149 10.61 9.90 8.47
CA ASP A 149 10.58 11.33 8.77
C ASP A 149 11.41 12.08 7.70
N GLU A 150 10.75 12.61 6.67
CA GLU A 150 11.40 13.27 5.53
C GLU A 150 11.74 14.73 5.81
N ASP A 151 10.94 15.42 6.62
CA ASP A 151 11.15 16.82 6.98
C ASP A 151 12.06 17.00 8.22
N GLY A 152 12.26 15.92 9.00
CA GLY A 152 13.20 15.88 10.14
C GLY A 152 12.68 16.58 11.38
N ASP A 153 11.36 16.70 11.53
CA ASP A 153 10.74 17.32 12.69
C ASP A 153 10.59 16.36 13.89
N GLY A 154 10.75 15.07 13.65
CA GLY A 154 10.69 13.98 14.65
C GLY A 154 9.35 13.25 14.68
N ASP A 155 8.46 13.54 13.75
CA ASP A 155 7.18 12.89 13.55
C ASP A 155 7.08 12.31 12.14
N PRO A 156 7.26 10.99 11.95
CA PRO A 156 7.27 10.38 10.63
C PRO A 156 5.86 10.19 10.03
N GLU A 157 4.79 10.61 10.71
CA GLU A 157 3.41 10.40 10.25
C GLU A 157 2.78 11.68 9.68
N ASN A 158 3.54 12.78 9.56
CA ASN A 158 3.02 14.07 9.12
C ASN A 158 3.69 14.62 7.86
N ASP A 159 4.59 13.88 7.24
CA ASP A 159 5.27 14.26 6.01
C ASP A 159 4.28 14.39 4.84
N ALA A 160 4.53 15.32 3.95
CA ALA A 160 3.64 15.58 2.82
C ALA A 160 4.22 15.05 1.50
N ASP A 161 3.96 13.76 1.20
CA ASP A 161 4.26 13.18 -0.10
C ASP A 161 3.32 13.67 -1.21
N LEU A 162 2.02 13.78 -0.88
CA LEU A 162 1.01 14.35 -1.76
C LEU A 162 0.20 15.40 -1.01
N THR A 163 -0.27 16.42 -1.73
CA THR A 163 -1.09 17.50 -1.15
C THR A 163 -2.36 17.72 -1.94
N GLY A 164 -3.48 17.89 -1.24
CA GLY A 164 -4.79 18.19 -1.79
C GLY A 164 -5.90 17.34 -1.19
N GLU A 165 -7.14 17.84 -1.24
CA GLU A 165 -8.35 17.16 -0.77
C GLU A 165 -8.57 15.83 -1.48
N THR A 166 -8.38 15.81 -2.80
CA THR A 166 -8.46 14.60 -3.62
C THR A 166 -7.18 14.48 -4.44
N VAL A 167 -6.46 13.36 -4.32
CA VAL A 167 -5.18 13.14 -4.98
C VAL A 167 -5.12 11.77 -5.64
N GLU A 168 -4.34 11.65 -6.72
CA GLU A 168 -4.10 10.37 -7.40
C GLU A 168 -2.70 9.85 -7.06
N TRP A 169 -2.64 8.73 -6.32
CA TRP A 169 -1.42 7.99 -6.07
C TRP A 169 -1.20 6.94 -7.16
N LYS A 170 -0.03 6.96 -7.81
CA LYS A 170 0.26 6.17 -9.02
C LYS A 170 1.31 5.10 -8.78
N GLU A 171 1.36 4.15 -9.73
CA GLU A 171 2.39 3.11 -9.81
C GLU A 171 2.43 2.16 -8.60
N LEU A 172 1.30 1.96 -7.92
CA LEU A 172 1.21 1.02 -6.82
C LEU A 172 1.32 -0.42 -7.34
N ALA A 173 2.29 -1.14 -6.82
CA ALA A 173 2.39 -2.60 -6.96
C ALA A 173 1.36 -3.31 -6.06
N PRO A 174 1.12 -4.61 -6.22
CA PRO A 174 0.37 -5.38 -5.22
C PRO A 174 1.00 -5.25 -3.84
N GLY A 175 0.19 -4.90 -2.81
CA GLY A 175 0.72 -4.62 -1.47
C GLY A 175 -0.34 -4.18 -0.47
N GLU A 176 0.10 -4.05 0.78
CA GLU A 176 -0.62 -3.42 1.89
C GLU A 176 0.18 -2.16 2.28
N TYR A 177 -0.43 -1.00 2.19
CA TYR A 177 0.20 0.29 2.42
C TYR A 177 -0.55 1.04 3.52
N LYS A 178 0.12 1.37 4.60
CA LYS A 178 -0.39 2.26 5.63
C LYS A 178 -0.01 3.69 5.28
N ILE A 179 -0.97 4.58 5.33
CA ILE A 179 -0.81 5.99 4.99
C ILE A 179 -1.53 6.84 6.02
N ALA A 180 -1.11 8.09 6.17
CA ALA A 180 -1.79 9.07 7.02
C ALA A 180 -2.23 10.30 6.24
N LEU A 181 -3.27 10.94 6.73
CA LEU A 181 -3.73 12.24 6.30
C LEU A 181 -3.60 13.23 7.45
N THR A 182 -2.83 14.28 7.25
CA THR A 182 -2.83 15.45 8.14
C THR A 182 -3.59 16.60 7.50
N VAL A 183 -4.63 17.08 8.16
CA VAL A 183 -5.37 18.29 7.74
C VAL A 183 -5.02 19.46 8.66
N ILE A 184 -4.94 20.66 8.08
CA ILE A 184 -4.67 21.89 8.80
C ILE A 184 -5.80 22.88 8.49
N ASN A 185 -6.45 23.39 9.52
CA ASN A 185 -7.52 24.38 9.35
C ASN A 185 -7.01 25.82 9.22
N GLY A 186 -7.89 26.77 8.95
CA GLY A 186 -7.57 28.19 8.79
C GLY A 186 -6.95 28.80 10.05
N ALA A 187 -7.35 28.34 11.23
CA ALA A 187 -6.71 28.71 12.51
C ALA A 187 -5.29 28.16 12.64
N GLY A 188 -4.93 27.13 11.83
CA GLY A 188 -3.63 26.48 11.81
C GLY A 188 -3.45 25.41 12.88
N LEU A 189 -4.55 24.89 13.37
CA LEU A 189 -4.59 23.65 14.12
C LEU A 189 -4.61 22.46 13.17
N SER A 190 -4.09 21.34 13.59
CA SER A 190 -3.97 20.14 12.76
C SER A 190 -4.54 18.91 13.44
N SER A 191 -5.00 17.97 12.65
CA SER A 191 -5.37 16.60 13.06
C SER A 191 -4.81 15.61 12.05
N THR A 192 -4.45 14.43 12.52
CA THR A 192 -3.93 13.35 11.68
C THR A 192 -4.74 12.08 11.94
N ASP A 193 -5.14 11.38 10.88
CA ASP A 193 -5.74 10.05 10.95
C ASP A 193 -5.14 9.13 9.89
N ASP A 194 -5.12 7.82 10.16
CA ASP A 194 -4.50 6.81 9.29
C ASP A 194 -5.53 5.92 8.58
N THR A 195 -5.14 5.42 7.41
CA THR A 195 -5.90 4.42 6.67
C THR A 195 -4.97 3.42 5.98
N ILE A 196 -5.56 2.39 5.39
CA ILE A 196 -4.80 1.35 4.68
C ILE A 196 -5.27 1.27 3.24
N VAL A 197 -4.31 1.17 2.31
CA VAL A 197 -4.55 0.87 0.90
C VAL A 197 -4.13 -0.56 0.63
N TYR A 198 -5.08 -1.43 0.30
CA TYR A 198 -4.83 -2.79 -0.15
C TYR A 198 -4.88 -2.84 -1.68
N VAL A 199 -3.81 -3.31 -2.29
CA VAL A 199 -3.73 -3.57 -3.74
C VAL A 199 -3.60 -5.07 -3.96
N ASN A 200 -4.72 -5.71 -4.29
CA ASN A 200 -4.77 -7.13 -4.65
C ASN A 200 -4.49 -7.31 -6.15
N TYR A 201 -4.02 -8.49 -6.52
CA TYR A 201 -3.75 -8.82 -7.92
C TYR A 201 -4.45 -10.11 -8.33
N VAL A 202 -5.00 -10.11 -9.56
CA VAL A 202 -5.50 -11.32 -10.23
C VAL A 202 -5.01 -11.32 -11.67
N GLY A 203 -4.26 -12.37 -12.05
CA GLY A 203 -3.82 -12.60 -13.42
C GLY A 203 -4.35 -13.91 -13.95
N LYS A 204 -4.95 -13.92 -15.16
CA LYS A 204 -5.51 -15.08 -15.81
C LYS A 204 -4.92 -15.27 -17.20
N TRP A 205 -4.31 -16.42 -17.43
CA TRP A 205 -3.86 -16.91 -18.74
C TRP A 205 -4.86 -17.92 -19.24
N LYS A 206 -5.23 -17.85 -20.53
CA LYS A 206 -6.28 -18.69 -21.12
C LYS A 206 -5.79 -19.40 -22.36
N GLU A 207 -6.40 -20.56 -22.65
CA GLU A 207 -6.31 -21.26 -23.93
C GLU A 207 -4.87 -21.49 -24.41
N PHE A 208 -4.11 -22.26 -23.66
CA PHE A 208 -2.75 -22.66 -24.03
C PHE A 208 -2.52 -24.14 -23.75
N SER A 209 -1.42 -24.69 -24.23
CA SER A 209 -1.11 -26.11 -24.05
C SER A 209 0.26 -26.33 -23.42
N ILE A 210 0.44 -27.48 -22.79
CA ILE A 210 1.70 -27.96 -22.26
C ILE A 210 2.08 -29.25 -22.98
N GLY A 211 3.33 -29.32 -23.46
CA GLY A 211 3.85 -30.48 -24.16
C GLY A 211 3.88 -31.75 -23.30
N GLY A 212 3.84 -32.90 -23.94
CA GLY A 212 3.93 -34.20 -23.29
C GLY A 212 5.36 -34.62 -22.94
N ASN A 213 5.47 -35.53 -21.97
CA ASN A 213 6.71 -36.13 -21.53
C ASN A 213 7.25 -37.14 -22.54
N ASN A 214 8.08 -36.69 -23.50
CA ASN A 214 8.63 -37.54 -24.57
C ASN A 214 9.97 -38.21 -24.21
N SER A 215 10.57 -37.96 -23.04
CA SER A 215 11.92 -38.37 -22.69
C SER A 215 12.11 -38.88 -21.26
N ASN A 216 11.07 -39.34 -20.62
CA ASN A 216 11.01 -39.70 -19.20
C ASN A 216 11.37 -38.53 -18.22
N SER A 217 11.18 -37.30 -18.67
CA SER A 217 11.28 -36.12 -17.87
C SER A 217 9.98 -35.30 -17.98
N PRO A 218 9.41 -34.84 -16.88
CA PRO A 218 8.20 -34.00 -16.94
C PRO A 218 8.47 -32.73 -17.74
N VAL A 219 7.41 -32.15 -18.30
CA VAL A 219 7.42 -30.85 -18.95
C VAL A 219 6.84 -29.83 -18.00
N ASP A 220 7.57 -28.75 -17.78
CA ASP A 220 7.22 -27.69 -16.85
C ASP A 220 6.96 -26.36 -17.58
N ILE A 221 5.98 -25.60 -17.09
CA ILE A 221 5.76 -24.19 -17.48
C ILE A 221 5.73 -23.37 -16.19
N ASP A 222 6.64 -22.42 -16.08
CA ASP A 222 6.82 -21.59 -14.89
C ASP A 222 6.12 -20.23 -15.04
N PHE A 223 5.46 -19.81 -13.97
CA PHE A 223 4.85 -18.50 -13.80
C PHE A 223 5.39 -17.90 -12.49
N SER A 224 5.86 -16.68 -12.54
CA SER A 224 6.48 -16.06 -11.38
C SER A 224 5.62 -14.92 -10.81
N PHE A 225 5.69 -14.75 -9.49
CA PHE A 225 5.04 -13.67 -8.78
C PHE A 225 5.94 -13.14 -7.65
N PRO A 226 5.87 -11.82 -7.37
CA PRO A 226 6.65 -11.25 -6.28
C PRO A 226 6.07 -11.72 -4.94
N ALA A 227 6.93 -12.22 -4.06
CA ALA A 227 6.61 -12.52 -2.68
C ALA A 227 7.43 -11.63 -1.74
N THR A 228 7.45 -10.36 -2.05
CA THR A 228 8.09 -9.32 -1.26
C THR A 228 7.15 -8.85 -0.16
N GLN A 229 7.63 -8.82 1.06
CA GLN A 229 6.92 -8.33 2.23
C GLN A 229 7.81 -7.34 2.97
N ASP A 230 7.17 -6.46 3.68
CA ASP A 230 7.79 -5.63 4.69
C ASP A 230 7.04 -5.84 6.01
N LEU A 231 7.69 -6.53 6.95
CA LEU A 231 7.07 -6.89 8.22
C LEU A 231 7.02 -5.70 9.19
N ASP A 232 7.91 -4.73 9.00
CA ASP A 232 7.98 -3.54 9.85
C ASP A 232 6.83 -2.59 9.49
N SER A 233 6.59 -2.32 8.21
CA SER A 233 5.43 -1.53 7.73
C SER A 233 4.10 -2.29 7.79
N GLY A 234 4.13 -3.61 7.98
CA GLY A 234 2.95 -4.48 7.97
C GLY A 234 2.48 -4.88 6.57
N ASN A 235 3.23 -4.55 5.51
CA ASN A 235 2.97 -5.01 4.15
C ASN A 235 3.18 -6.52 4.05
N THR A 236 2.14 -7.30 4.31
CA THR A 236 2.20 -8.76 4.41
C THR A 236 1.21 -9.46 3.50
N ILE A 237 1.70 -10.48 2.78
CA ILE A 237 0.85 -11.30 1.90
C ILE A 237 -0.06 -12.17 2.76
N LYS A 238 -1.38 -12.01 2.61
CA LYS A 238 -2.37 -12.84 3.31
C LYS A 238 -2.54 -14.18 2.60
N ARG A 239 -2.50 -14.19 1.27
CA ARG A 239 -2.62 -15.41 0.47
C ARG A 239 -2.09 -15.20 -0.94
N ALA A 240 -1.34 -16.17 -1.45
CA ALA A 240 -1.16 -16.37 -2.87
C ALA A 240 -1.82 -17.70 -3.27
N ALA A 241 -2.48 -17.73 -4.43
CA ALA A 241 -3.15 -18.93 -4.91
C ALA A 241 -3.03 -19.07 -6.43
N GLY A 242 -2.90 -20.31 -6.90
CA GLY A 242 -2.98 -20.65 -8.31
C GLY A 242 -4.10 -21.66 -8.53
N GLU A 243 -4.98 -21.36 -9.45
CA GLU A 243 -6.06 -22.24 -9.91
C GLU A 243 -5.79 -22.63 -11.35
N LEU A 244 -5.61 -23.92 -11.57
CA LEU A 244 -5.38 -24.50 -12.90
C LEU A 244 -6.62 -25.26 -13.33
N VAL A 245 -7.18 -24.88 -14.49
CA VAL A 245 -8.30 -25.55 -15.16
C VAL A 245 -7.81 -26.12 -16.49
N TYR A 246 -8.04 -27.41 -16.73
CA TYR A 246 -7.60 -28.09 -17.94
C TYR A 246 -8.62 -29.15 -18.40
N LEU A 247 -8.59 -29.51 -19.71
CA LEU A 247 -9.55 -30.43 -20.28
C LEU A 247 -9.39 -31.86 -19.71
N LYS A 248 -10.51 -32.52 -19.45
CA LYS A 248 -10.60 -33.94 -19.06
C LYS A 248 -10.38 -34.84 -20.26
N GLU A 249 -9.26 -34.74 -20.93
CA GLU A 249 -8.98 -35.61 -22.04
C GLU A 249 -8.76 -37.05 -21.58
N ASP A 250 -9.59 -37.97 -22.07
CA ASP A 250 -9.24 -39.37 -22.11
C ASP A 250 -8.24 -39.53 -23.26
N SER A 251 -6.98 -39.30 -22.99
CA SER A 251 -5.94 -39.56 -23.99
C SER A 251 -6.03 -41.01 -24.45
N ASP A 252 -5.75 -41.24 -25.75
CA ASP A 252 -5.76 -42.55 -26.39
C ASP A 252 -4.88 -43.58 -25.67
N CYS A 253 -5.37 -44.11 -24.58
CA CYS A 253 -4.78 -45.26 -23.88
C CYS A 253 -4.99 -46.58 -24.58
N THR A 254 -5.66 -46.58 -25.70
CA THR A 254 -6.00 -47.78 -26.44
C THR A 254 -4.77 -48.61 -26.89
N ASN A 255 -3.59 -48.02 -26.82
CA ASN A 255 -2.33 -48.65 -27.23
C ASN A 255 -1.38 -49.02 -26.07
N ILE A 256 -1.75 -48.78 -24.78
CA ILE A 256 -0.90 -49.12 -23.61
C ILE A 256 -1.49 -50.33 -22.88
N PRO A 257 -0.91 -51.55 -23.02
CA PRO A 257 -1.41 -52.72 -22.33
C PRO A 257 -1.35 -52.57 -20.83
N GLY A 258 -2.51 -52.57 -20.17
CA GLY A 258 -2.61 -52.48 -18.71
C GLY A 258 -2.84 -51.06 -18.13
N ALA A 259 -2.95 -50.05 -18.95
CA ALA A 259 -3.32 -48.71 -18.52
C ALA A 259 -4.84 -48.63 -18.28
N ASN A 260 -5.28 -48.66 -17.06
CA ASN A 260 -6.68 -48.58 -16.67
C ASN A 260 -7.18 -47.16 -16.48
N ASN A 261 -6.34 -46.14 -16.63
CA ASN A 261 -6.72 -44.76 -16.36
C ASN A 261 -5.78 -43.81 -17.12
N CYS A 262 -6.24 -43.24 -18.20
CA CYS A 262 -5.49 -42.30 -19.03
C CYS A 262 -6.07 -40.92 -19.02
N ARG A 263 -6.83 -40.61 -17.97
CA ARG A 263 -7.34 -39.26 -17.74
C ARG A 263 -6.19 -38.28 -17.55
N ALA A 264 -6.28 -37.16 -18.23
CA ALA A 264 -5.34 -36.08 -18.10
C ALA A 264 -5.08 -35.72 -16.63
N LYS A 265 -3.82 -35.48 -16.28
CA LYS A 265 -3.41 -35.08 -14.96
C LYS A 265 -2.31 -34.04 -15.05
N LEU A 266 -2.66 -32.78 -14.74
CA LEU A 266 -1.70 -31.70 -14.57
C LEU A 266 -1.60 -31.32 -13.11
N ASP A 267 -0.42 -31.07 -12.63
CA ASP A 267 -0.16 -30.66 -11.25
C ASP A 267 0.43 -29.26 -11.19
N LEU A 268 0.11 -28.56 -10.11
CA LEU A 268 0.77 -27.32 -9.71
C LEU A 268 1.82 -27.61 -8.64
N TYR A 269 3.00 -27.03 -8.83
CA TYR A 269 4.09 -26.97 -7.86
C TYR A 269 4.41 -25.52 -7.55
N GLY A 270 4.66 -25.20 -6.29
CA GLY A 270 5.06 -23.87 -5.87
C GLY A 270 6.43 -23.90 -5.24
N PHE A 271 7.31 -23.00 -5.69
CA PHE A 271 8.68 -22.86 -5.22
C PHE A 271 8.90 -21.47 -4.64
N ASN A 272 9.63 -21.40 -3.54
CA ASN A 272 10.03 -20.13 -2.93
C ASN A 272 11.21 -19.50 -3.70
N ALA A 273 11.64 -18.31 -3.27
CA ALA A 273 12.74 -17.57 -3.92
C ALA A 273 14.10 -18.26 -3.86
N THR A 274 14.24 -19.36 -3.11
CA THR A 274 15.47 -20.21 -3.05
C THR A 274 15.31 -21.53 -3.80
N ASP A 275 14.29 -21.65 -4.68
CA ASP A 275 13.93 -22.84 -5.45
C ASP A 275 13.58 -24.07 -4.57
N GLU A 276 13.19 -23.86 -3.32
CA GLU A 276 12.67 -24.92 -2.46
C GLU A 276 11.18 -25.10 -2.69
N GLU A 277 10.74 -26.35 -2.87
CA GLU A 277 9.32 -26.66 -3.01
C GLU A 277 8.57 -26.35 -1.72
N ALA A 278 7.62 -25.43 -1.79
CA ALA A 278 6.80 -25.00 -0.67
C ALA A 278 5.46 -25.77 -0.60
N ALA A 279 4.87 -26.11 -1.75
CA ALA A 279 3.62 -26.87 -1.84
C ALA A 279 3.42 -27.46 -3.24
N ASN A 280 2.57 -28.51 -3.36
CA ASN A 280 2.17 -29.08 -4.64
C ASN A 280 0.77 -29.73 -4.57
N THR A 281 0.21 -30.08 -5.73
CA THR A 281 -1.08 -30.75 -5.88
C THR A 281 -0.96 -32.22 -6.29
N SER A 282 0.25 -32.80 -6.37
CA SER A 282 0.52 -34.12 -6.93
C SER A 282 -0.21 -35.27 -6.21
N ALA A 283 -0.50 -35.10 -4.91
CA ALA A 283 -1.24 -36.07 -4.10
C ALA A 283 -2.75 -36.10 -4.39
N ILE A 284 -3.30 -35.11 -5.14
CA ILE A 284 -4.73 -35.03 -5.47
C ILE A 284 -5.01 -36.04 -6.59
N GLY A 285 -5.84 -37.04 -6.28
CA GLY A 285 -6.25 -38.03 -7.26
C GLY A 285 -7.08 -37.45 -8.40
N VAL A 286 -7.07 -38.08 -9.58
CA VAL A 286 -7.81 -37.60 -10.76
C VAL A 286 -9.32 -37.44 -10.52
N ASP A 287 -9.91 -38.23 -9.64
CA ASP A 287 -11.34 -38.13 -9.29
C ASP A 287 -11.64 -37.06 -8.21
N GLN A 288 -10.63 -36.35 -7.73
CA GLN A 288 -10.73 -35.36 -6.68
C GLN A 288 -10.41 -33.94 -7.17
N ARG A 289 -10.23 -33.77 -8.48
CA ARG A 289 -9.82 -32.52 -9.11
C ARG A 289 -11.02 -31.64 -9.48
N SER A 290 -11.60 -31.02 -8.46
CA SER A 290 -12.77 -30.14 -8.59
C SER A 290 -12.67 -28.91 -7.67
N ALA A 291 -11.44 -28.51 -7.31
CA ALA A 291 -11.21 -27.36 -6.46
C ALA A 291 -10.97 -26.11 -7.32
N GLY A 292 -12.04 -25.44 -7.70
CA GLY A 292 -12.03 -24.23 -8.52
C GLY A 292 -13.23 -24.16 -9.47
N ASP A 293 -13.13 -23.30 -10.48
CA ASP A 293 -14.18 -23.02 -11.48
C ASP A 293 -14.13 -24.01 -12.66
N CYS A 294 -14.24 -25.31 -12.40
CA CYS A 294 -14.30 -26.31 -13.44
C CYS A 294 -15.71 -26.90 -13.61
N ASP A 295 -16.00 -27.33 -14.84
CA ASP A 295 -17.28 -27.90 -15.27
C ASP A 295 -17.22 -29.42 -15.50
N SER A 296 -18.19 -29.98 -16.25
CA SER A 296 -18.26 -31.40 -16.56
C SER A 296 -17.11 -31.89 -17.44
N ASP A 297 -16.53 -31.02 -18.27
CA ASP A 297 -15.54 -31.33 -19.29
C ASP A 297 -14.11 -30.97 -18.84
N THR A 298 -13.95 -30.31 -17.72
CA THR A 298 -12.69 -29.86 -17.17
C THR A 298 -12.40 -30.42 -15.79
N ASP A 299 -11.11 -30.53 -15.46
CA ASP A 299 -10.60 -30.75 -14.11
C ASP A 299 -9.93 -29.50 -13.60
N CYS A 300 -9.96 -29.26 -12.28
CA CYS A 300 -9.28 -28.16 -11.66
C CYS A 300 -8.55 -28.53 -10.38
N VAL A 301 -7.42 -27.87 -10.16
CA VAL A 301 -6.65 -27.95 -8.92
C VAL A 301 -6.31 -26.57 -8.43
N LEU A 302 -6.31 -26.43 -7.12
CA LEU A 302 -5.99 -25.20 -6.41
C LEU A 302 -4.75 -25.41 -5.55
N LEU A 303 -3.72 -24.61 -5.77
CA LEU A 303 -2.54 -24.52 -4.93
C LEU A 303 -2.63 -23.22 -4.13
N GLN A 304 -2.43 -23.27 -2.82
CA GLN A 304 -2.52 -22.10 -1.95
C GLN A 304 -1.32 -21.96 -1.03
N PHE A 305 -0.80 -20.74 -0.94
CA PHE A 305 0.15 -20.28 0.05
C PHE A 305 -0.55 -19.32 1.00
N THR A 306 -0.45 -19.57 2.29
CA THR A 306 -1.14 -18.77 3.33
C THR A 306 -0.16 -17.89 4.08
N GLY A 307 -0.61 -16.69 4.46
CA GLY A 307 0.17 -15.72 5.25
C GLY A 307 0.66 -16.31 6.58
N SER A 308 -0.18 -17.09 7.24
CA SER A 308 0.14 -17.67 8.56
C SER A 308 1.16 -18.80 8.55
N TYR A 309 1.49 -19.36 7.39
CA TYR A 309 2.43 -20.48 7.28
C TYR A 309 3.54 -20.17 6.26
N HIS A 310 3.22 -20.04 4.97
CA HIS A 310 4.22 -19.91 3.91
C HIS A 310 4.88 -18.52 3.89
N PHE A 311 4.12 -17.49 4.25
CA PHE A 311 4.58 -16.12 4.33
C PHE A 311 4.85 -15.64 5.76
N ALA A 312 4.80 -16.57 6.75
CA ALA A 312 5.26 -16.25 8.10
C ALA A 312 6.78 -15.98 8.10
N GLU A 313 7.23 -15.06 8.94
CA GLU A 313 8.63 -14.61 9.06
C GLU A 313 9.66 -15.76 9.10
N SER A 314 9.32 -16.87 9.77
CA SER A 314 10.21 -18.03 9.90
C SER A 314 10.33 -18.90 8.66
N GLN A 315 9.40 -18.81 7.71
CA GLN A 315 9.30 -19.66 6.51
C GLN A 315 9.46 -18.86 5.21
N TRP A 316 9.06 -17.60 5.22
CA TRP A 316 9.11 -16.74 4.06
C TRP A 316 10.55 -16.50 3.57
N LYS A 317 10.68 -16.46 2.25
CA LYS A 317 11.90 -16.09 1.55
C LYS A 317 11.57 -14.96 0.60
N ASP A 318 12.18 -13.81 0.84
CA ASP A 318 12.00 -12.61 0.02
C ASP A 318 12.45 -12.85 -1.42
N GLY A 319 11.66 -12.39 -2.34
CA GLY A 319 11.95 -12.39 -3.76
C GLY A 319 10.85 -12.98 -4.62
N GLU A 320 11.22 -13.44 -5.79
CA GLU A 320 10.30 -14.00 -6.78
C GLU A 320 10.02 -15.48 -6.47
N TRP A 321 8.75 -15.79 -6.28
CA TRP A 321 8.27 -17.16 -6.14
C TRP A 321 7.73 -17.67 -7.47
N THR A 322 7.78 -18.99 -7.66
CA THR A 322 7.37 -19.61 -8.90
C THR A 322 6.20 -20.57 -8.67
N MET A 323 5.22 -20.51 -9.56
CA MET A 323 4.17 -21.50 -9.69
C MET A 323 4.33 -22.23 -11.02
N THR A 324 4.58 -23.53 -10.94
CA THR A 324 4.92 -24.40 -12.08
C THR A 324 3.76 -25.30 -12.40
N ILE A 325 3.29 -25.28 -13.66
CA ILE A 325 2.43 -26.32 -14.20
C ILE A 325 3.31 -27.46 -14.67
N ARG A 326 3.08 -28.67 -14.18
CA ARG A 326 3.85 -29.88 -14.54
C ARG A 326 3.00 -30.90 -15.23
N ASN A 327 3.47 -31.35 -16.42
CA ASN A 327 2.93 -32.48 -17.14
C ASN A 327 3.86 -33.69 -17.07
N GLU A 328 3.44 -34.72 -16.35
CA GLU A 328 4.12 -36.02 -16.28
C GLU A 328 3.58 -37.02 -17.30
N MET A 329 2.51 -36.67 -18.03
CA MET A 329 1.88 -37.52 -19.04
C MET A 329 2.62 -37.47 -20.37
N VAL A 330 2.48 -38.50 -21.18
CA VAL A 330 3.17 -38.61 -22.48
C VAL A 330 2.55 -37.66 -23.53
N ASN A 331 1.28 -37.31 -23.36
CA ASN A 331 0.56 -36.49 -24.32
C ASN A 331 0.69 -35.01 -24.02
N ASP A 332 0.59 -34.20 -25.05
CA ASP A 332 0.31 -32.76 -24.92
C ASP A 332 -1.08 -32.60 -24.31
N LEU A 333 -1.27 -31.63 -23.44
CA LEU A 333 -2.53 -31.36 -22.75
C LEU A 333 -2.93 -29.91 -22.93
N ASP A 334 -4.23 -29.69 -23.14
CA ASP A 334 -4.80 -28.37 -23.29
C ASP A 334 -5.24 -27.81 -21.92
N ILE A 335 -4.83 -26.58 -21.69
CA ILE A 335 -5.13 -25.81 -20.48
C ILE A 335 -6.15 -24.74 -20.83
N GLU A 336 -7.30 -24.78 -20.14
CA GLU A 336 -8.33 -23.76 -20.33
C GLU A 336 -7.91 -22.46 -19.65
N SER A 337 -7.42 -22.54 -18.41
CA SER A 337 -6.88 -21.36 -17.73
C SER A 337 -5.93 -21.69 -16.57
N LEU A 338 -5.01 -20.76 -16.32
CA LEU A 338 -4.32 -20.60 -15.04
C LEU A 338 -4.66 -19.23 -14.47
N THR A 339 -5.21 -19.18 -13.26
CA THR A 339 -5.45 -17.93 -12.54
C THR A 339 -4.52 -17.86 -11.35
N ILE A 340 -3.73 -16.79 -11.23
CA ILE A 340 -2.89 -16.51 -10.06
C ILE A 340 -3.47 -15.30 -9.34
N ARG A 341 -3.72 -15.46 -8.05
CA ARG A 341 -4.19 -14.41 -7.15
C ARG A 341 -3.13 -14.12 -6.10
N LEU A 342 -2.87 -12.83 -5.87
CA LEU A 342 -2.01 -12.35 -4.82
C LEU A 342 -2.82 -11.36 -3.97
N LEU A 343 -3.11 -11.73 -2.72
CA LEU A 343 -4.06 -11.02 -1.89
C LEU A 343 -3.39 -10.51 -0.61
N TYR A 344 -3.58 -9.23 -0.35
CA TYR A 344 -3.13 -8.52 0.85
C TYR A 344 -4.29 -8.24 1.83
N LYS A 345 -5.53 -8.27 1.32
CA LYS A 345 -6.75 -8.17 2.14
C LYS A 345 -7.53 -9.48 2.15
#